data_1d04fe9bb6f865be6df7b27e8dbd863e
#
_entry.id   1d04fe9bb6f865be6df7b27e8dbd863e
#
_cell.length_a   1.000
_cell.length_b   1.000
_cell.length_c   1.000
_cell.angle_alpha   90.00
_cell.angle_beta   90.00
_cell.angle_gamma   90.00
#
_symmetry.space_group_name_H-M   'P 1'
#
loop_
_entity.id
_entity.type
_entity.pdbx_description
1 polymer ?
#
loop_
_entity_poly.entity_id
_entity_poly.type
_entity_poly.pdbx_seq_one_letter_code
_entity_poly.pdbx_strand_id
1 'polypeptide(L)'
;MKTAEMERVVMERVKRQDWSLNPREDLNSIVEELGELSREVRRYETGRQRPDETEENKELIIKEMASEIGDILFPLIKVAQYYGITLEQAFLAHHEKMEQRYK
;
A
#
# COMPACT_ATOMS: atom_id res chain seq x y z
N MET A 1 -11.86 -11.02 2.17
CA MET A 1 -10.68 -11.39 3.00
C MET A 1 -10.58 -10.45 4.19
N LYS A 2 -10.45 -10.98 5.38
CA LYS A 2 -10.31 -10.18 6.59
C LYS A 2 -8.88 -9.67 6.73
N THR A 3 -8.67 -8.59 7.48
CA THR A 3 -7.33 -8.02 7.69
C THR A 3 -6.37 -9.01 8.33
N ALA A 4 -6.85 -9.84 9.26
CA ALA A 4 -6.03 -10.88 9.88
C ALA A 4 -5.54 -11.90 8.85
N GLU A 5 -6.35 -12.21 7.85
CA GLU A 5 -5.95 -13.10 6.76
C GLU A 5 -4.91 -12.45 5.87
N MET A 6 -5.05 -11.15 5.58
CA MET A 6 -4.05 -10.39 4.81
C MET A 6 -2.70 -10.43 5.51
N GLU A 7 -2.70 -10.19 6.81
CA GLU A 7 -1.50 -10.23 7.63
C GLU A 7 -0.84 -11.60 7.60
N ARG A 8 -1.64 -12.65 7.72
CA ARG A 8 -1.15 -14.02 7.67
C ARG A 8 -0.53 -14.33 6.30
N VAL A 9 -1.20 -13.95 5.21
CA VAL A 9 -0.70 -14.19 3.85
C VAL A 9 0.63 -13.47 3.64
N VAL A 10 0.74 -12.22 4.09
CA VAL A 10 1.98 -11.45 3.98
C VAL A 10 3.11 -12.14 4.74
N MET A 11 2.86 -12.53 5.98
CA MET A 11 3.89 -13.14 6.82
C MET A 11 4.29 -14.53 6.34
N GLU A 12 3.35 -15.29 5.79
CA GLU A 12 3.67 -16.58 5.15
C GLU A 12 4.57 -16.39 3.93
N ARG A 13 4.33 -15.34 3.13
CA ARG A 13 5.18 -15.02 1.99
C ARG A 13 6.58 -14.62 2.44
N VAL A 14 6.68 -13.78 3.45
CA VAL A 14 7.96 -13.36 4.03
C VAL A 14 8.76 -14.58 4.47
N LYS A 15 8.11 -15.51 5.18
CA LYS A 15 8.75 -16.72 5.67
C LYS A 15 9.18 -17.64 4.51
N ARG A 16 8.30 -17.82 3.54
CA ARG A 16 8.55 -18.72 2.39
C ARG A 16 9.73 -18.24 1.56
N GLN A 17 9.86 -16.93 1.37
CA GLN A 17 10.91 -16.33 0.56
C GLN A 17 12.17 -16.02 1.39
N ASP A 18 12.14 -16.31 2.67
CA ASP A 18 13.22 -15.99 3.61
C ASP A 18 13.61 -14.50 3.57
N TRP A 19 12.60 -13.64 3.44
CA TRP A 19 12.80 -12.20 3.48
C TRP A 19 12.92 -11.73 4.92
N SER A 20 13.75 -10.71 5.15
CA SER A 20 13.85 -10.09 6.47
C SER A 20 12.73 -9.07 6.67
N LEU A 21 12.40 -8.82 7.93
CA LEU A 21 11.55 -7.70 8.30
C LEU A 21 12.47 -6.53 8.63
N ASN A 22 12.54 -5.57 7.73
CA ASN A 22 13.38 -4.39 7.90
C ASN A 22 12.51 -3.15 7.67
N PRO A 23 12.04 -2.50 8.76
CA PRO A 23 11.11 -1.37 8.64
C PRO A 23 11.65 -0.22 7.79
N ARG A 24 12.95 0.05 7.86
CA ARG A 24 13.57 1.13 7.10
C ARG A 24 13.51 0.85 5.60
N GLU A 25 13.84 -0.36 5.18
CA GLU A 25 13.78 -0.76 3.78
C GLU A 25 12.33 -0.79 3.30
N ASP A 26 11.42 -1.30 4.13
CA ASP A 26 10.01 -1.36 3.79
C ASP A 26 9.41 0.03 3.63
N LEU A 27 9.78 0.99 4.49
CA LEU A 27 9.35 2.37 4.35
C LEU A 27 9.88 3.01 3.08
N ASN A 28 11.13 2.73 2.70
CA ASN A 28 11.67 3.21 1.43
C ASN A 28 10.90 2.66 0.24
N SER A 29 10.55 1.38 0.28
CA SER A 29 9.70 0.77 -0.76
C SER A 29 8.34 1.44 -0.85
N ILE A 30 7.73 1.74 0.28
CA ILE A 30 6.43 2.44 0.32
C ILE A 30 6.54 3.81 -0.36
N VAL A 31 7.60 4.56 -0.09
CA VAL A 31 7.81 5.88 -0.72
C VAL A 31 7.92 5.74 -2.23
N GLU A 32 8.67 4.76 -2.72
CA GLU A 32 8.80 4.49 -4.14
C GLU A 32 7.44 4.13 -4.78
N GLU A 33 6.71 3.21 -4.15
CA GLU A 33 5.40 2.77 -4.65
C GLU A 33 4.37 3.89 -4.59
N LEU A 34 4.49 4.79 -3.61
CA LEU A 34 3.61 5.96 -3.52
C LEU A 34 3.85 6.88 -4.72
N GLY A 35 5.08 7.02 -5.17
CA GLY A 35 5.41 7.75 -6.39
C GLY A 35 4.78 7.10 -7.63
N GLU A 36 4.83 5.77 -7.72
CA GLU A 36 4.19 5.02 -8.80
C GLU A 36 2.68 5.23 -8.81
N LEU A 37 2.04 5.17 -7.64
CA LEU A 37 0.62 5.41 -7.50
C LEU A 37 0.26 6.84 -7.93
N SER A 38 1.05 7.82 -7.51
CA SER A 38 0.86 9.22 -7.88
C SER A 38 0.90 9.39 -9.39
N ARG A 39 1.82 8.70 -10.07
CA ARG A 39 1.92 8.71 -11.52
C ARG A 39 0.66 8.14 -12.18
N GLU A 40 0.13 7.04 -11.66
CA GLU A 40 -1.09 6.43 -12.20
C GLU A 40 -2.32 7.35 -12.02
N VAL A 41 -2.42 7.99 -10.86
CA VAL A 41 -3.50 8.96 -10.59
C VAL A 41 -3.41 10.13 -11.59
N ARG A 42 -2.21 10.67 -11.81
CA ARG A 42 -2.00 11.75 -12.78
C ARG A 42 -2.40 11.31 -14.17
N ARG A 43 -2.00 10.11 -14.61
CA ARG A 43 -2.37 9.57 -15.92
C ARG A 43 -3.88 9.47 -16.07
N TYR A 44 -4.58 9.03 -15.05
CA TYR A 44 -6.04 8.94 -15.06
C TYR A 44 -6.68 10.31 -15.20
N GLU A 45 -6.18 11.30 -14.47
CA GLU A 45 -6.77 12.65 -14.44
C GLU A 45 -6.40 13.51 -15.65
N THR A 46 -5.16 13.43 -16.12
CA THR A 46 -4.65 14.36 -17.14
C THR A 46 -4.26 13.69 -18.45
N GLY A 47 -4.30 12.36 -18.52
CA GLY A 47 -3.88 11.61 -19.69
C GLY A 47 -2.37 11.55 -19.84
N ARG A 48 -1.93 11.10 -21.01
CA ARG A 48 -0.50 10.97 -21.31
C ARG A 48 0.16 12.34 -21.33
N GLN A 49 1.24 12.50 -20.57
CA GLN A 49 2.02 13.74 -20.54
C GLN A 49 3.49 13.54 -20.85
N ARG A 50 3.99 12.34 -20.67
CA ARG A 50 5.39 12.00 -20.91
C ARG A 50 5.50 11.08 -22.11
N PRO A 51 6.59 11.20 -22.92
CA PRO A 51 6.76 10.34 -24.09
C PRO A 51 6.81 8.85 -23.77
N ASP A 52 7.22 8.49 -22.56
CA ASP A 52 7.31 7.10 -22.13
C ASP A 52 6.00 6.54 -21.57
N GLU A 53 4.95 7.37 -21.49
CA GLU A 53 3.62 6.95 -21.07
C GLU A 53 2.77 6.56 -22.29
N THR A 54 2.02 5.47 -22.17
CA THR A 54 1.06 5.05 -23.17
C THR A 54 -0.31 5.61 -22.85
N GLU A 55 -1.07 5.92 -23.89
CA GLU A 55 -2.48 6.26 -23.71
C GLU A 55 -3.25 4.94 -23.58
N GLU A 56 -3.75 4.70 -22.40
CA GLU A 56 -4.54 3.52 -22.09
C GLU A 56 -5.93 3.94 -21.66
N ASN A 57 -6.88 2.99 -21.71
CA ASN A 57 -8.21 3.29 -21.22
C ASN A 57 -8.20 3.41 -19.69
N LYS A 58 -9.16 4.13 -19.15
CA LYS A 58 -9.24 4.43 -17.73
C LYS A 58 -9.45 3.17 -16.87
N GLU A 59 -10.10 2.15 -17.39
CA GLU A 59 -10.31 0.90 -16.67
C GLU A 59 -8.97 0.20 -16.39
N LEU A 60 -8.06 0.24 -17.36
CA LEU A 60 -6.73 -0.35 -17.21
C LEU A 60 -5.90 0.42 -16.17
N ILE A 61 -5.99 1.75 -16.21
CA ILE A 61 -5.29 2.59 -15.22
C ILE A 61 -5.80 2.31 -13.80
N ILE A 62 -7.11 2.11 -13.64
CA ILE A 62 -7.68 1.74 -12.34
C ILE A 62 -7.12 0.42 -11.84
N LYS A 63 -6.96 -0.57 -12.73
CA LYS A 63 -6.34 -1.84 -12.36
C LYS A 63 -4.90 -1.66 -11.90
N GLU A 64 -4.15 -0.80 -12.58
CA GLU A 64 -2.78 -0.50 -12.21
C GLU A 64 -2.72 0.23 -10.87
N MET A 65 -3.65 1.16 -10.62
CA MET A 65 -3.77 1.82 -9.32
C MET A 65 -4.01 0.80 -8.20
N ALA A 66 -4.91 -0.16 -8.44
CA ALA A 66 -5.20 -1.19 -7.45
C ALA A 66 -3.94 -2.02 -7.14
N SER A 67 -3.18 -2.37 -8.17
CA SER A 67 -1.91 -3.07 -8.00
C SER A 67 -0.91 -2.25 -7.18
N GLU A 68 -0.79 -0.95 -7.47
CA GLU A 68 0.12 -0.07 -6.74
C GLU A 68 -0.30 0.11 -5.28
N ILE A 69 -1.61 0.18 -5.01
CA ILE A 69 -2.10 0.22 -3.63
C ILE A 69 -1.71 -1.06 -2.90
N GLY A 70 -1.83 -2.20 -3.55
CA GLY A 70 -1.39 -3.49 -3.00
C GLY A 70 0.11 -3.51 -2.73
N ASP A 71 0.91 -2.92 -3.63
CA ASP A 71 2.36 -2.83 -3.48
C ASP A 71 2.77 -1.95 -2.29
N ILE A 72 1.90 -1.02 -1.89
CA ILE A 72 2.10 -0.20 -0.68
C ILE A 72 1.64 -0.99 0.55
N LEU A 73 0.51 -1.66 0.44
CA LEU A 73 -0.09 -2.38 1.57
C LEU A 73 0.80 -3.53 2.05
N PHE A 74 1.44 -4.25 1.16
CA PHE A 74 2.30 -5.37 1.51
C PHE A 74 3.45 -4.94 2.45
N PRO A 75 4.32 -4.00 2.07
CA PRO A 75 5.39 -3.56 2.97
C PRO A 75 4.86 -2.82 4.21
N LEU A 76 3.70 -2.18 4.12
CA LEU A 76 3.09 -1.53 5.29
C LEU A 76 2.69 -2.56 6.34
N ILE A 77 2.14 -3.69 5.93
CA ILE A 77 1.82 -4.80 6.83
C ILE A 77 3.10 -5.34 7.48
N LYS A 78 4.18 -5.46 6.71
CA LYS A 78 5.48 -5.91 7.22
C LYS A 78 5.98 -4.98 8.32
N VAL A 79 5.90 -3.66 8.11
CA VAL A 79 6.29 -2.66 9.12
C VAL A 79 5.47 -2.84 10.39
N ALA A 80 4.15 -2.92 10.24
CA ALA A 80 3.25 -3.09 11.37
C ALA A 80 3.57 -4.39 12.14
N GLN A 81 3.75 -5.48 11.43
CA GLN A 81 4.07 -6.78 12.03
C GLN A 81 5.40 -6.76 12.77
N TYR A 82 6.39 -6.04 12.27
CA TYR A 82 7.66 -5.89 12.96
C TYR A 82 7.50 -5.33 14.36
N TYR A 83 6.57 -4.39 14.53
CA TYR A 83 6.31 -3.74 15.82
C TYR A 83 5.14 -4.35 16.58
N GLY A 84 4.61 -5.48 16.12
CA GLY A 84 3.50 -6.16 16.79
C GLY A 84 2.18 -5.40 16.69
N ILE A 85 2.00 -4.59 15.64
CA ILE A 85 0.79 -3.81 15.43
C ILE A 85 -0.06 -4.52 14.37
N THR A 86 -1.34 -4.74 14.67
CA THR A 86 -2.29 -5.26 13.68
C THR A 86 -2.90 -4.10 12.89
N LEU A 87 -3.35 -4.39 11.67
CA LEU A 87 -4.06 -3.40 10.87
C LEU A 87 -5.33 -2.92 11.56
N GLU A 88 -6.02 -3.81 12.25
CA GLU A 88 -7.21 -3.45 13.01
C GLU A 88 -6.88 -2.44 14.11
N GLN A 89 -5.82 -2.70 14.89
CA GLN A 89 -5.37 -1.77 15.93
C GLN A 89 -5.02 -0.40 15.34
N ALA A 90 -4.31 -0.39 14.20
CA ALA A 90 -3.91 0.86 13.56
C ALA A 90 -5.14 1.65 13.08
N PHE A 91 -6.09 0.97 12.45
CA PHE A 91 -7.31 1.63 11.98
C PHE A 91 -8.15 2.17 13.13
N LEU A 92 -8.32 1.37 14.19
CA LEU A 92 -9.08 1.81 15.37
C LEU A 92 -8.43 3.00 16.06
N ALA A 93 -7.10 3.03 16.14
CA ALA A 93 -6.39 4.17 16.71
C ALA A 93 -6.68 5.45 15.91
N HIS A 94 -6.69 5.35 14.58
CA HIS A 94 -7.04 6.48 13.70
C HIS A 94 -8.50 6.88 13.90
N HIS A 95 -9.41 5.92 13.91
CA HIS A 95 -10.84 6.17 14.08
C HIS A 95 -11.13 6.89 15.38
N GLU A 96 -10.51 6.46 16.46
CA GLU A 96 -10.66 7.10 17.77
C GLU A 96 -10.22 8.58 17.74
N LYS A 97 -9.11 8.88 17.09
CA LYS A 97 -8.65 10.26 16.91
C LYS A 97 -9.66 11.09 16.12
N MET A 98 -10.24 10.52 15.07
CA MET A 98 -11.24 11.21 14.27
C MET A 98 -12.50 11.51 15.08
N GLU A 99 -12.95 10.54 15.88
CA GLU A 99 -14.11 10.72 16.73
C GLU A 99 -13.89 11.84 17.76
N GLN A 100 -12.70 11.95 18.32
CA GLN A 100 -12.37 13.04 19.26
C GLN A 100 -12.28 14.39 18.56
N ARG A 101 -11.70 14.44 17.35
CA ARG A 101 -11.50 15.69 16.59
C ARG A 101 -12.79 16.28 16.07
N TYR A 102 -13.69 15.44 15.61
CA TYR A 102 -14.94 15.85 14.97
C TYR A 102 -16.17 15.54 15.81
N LYS A 103 -16.03 15.67 17.09
CA LYS A 103 -17.06 15.35 18.07
C LYS A 103 -18.28 16.28 17.99
#